data_f5af562b7ec7b70a5ade8b9aabb722f1
#
_entry.id   f5af562b7ec7b70a5ade8b9aabb722f1
#
_cell.length_a   1.000
_cell.length_b   1.000
_cell.length_c   1.000
_cell.angle_alpha   90.00
_cell.angle_beta   90.00
_cell.angle_gamma   90.00
#
_symmetry.space_group_name_H-M   'P 1'
#
loop_
_entity.id
_entity.type
_entity.pdbx_description
1 polymer ?
#
loop_
_entity_poly.entity_id
_entity_poly.type
_entity_poly.pdbx_seq_one_letter_code
_entity_poly.pdbx_strand_id
1 'polypeptide(L)'
;NTRSRGLGDVYKRQQKYQYIFHNVSEISGTLLDNVRLSAVIKAMMPGGSVIGCPKINTLKLLNKEEKEPRRIYTGSFGYYRSKQDMSFNIIIRSILNFQKNNEVFAASGVILDSTAKNEYHENYLKAKSLLDLLK
;
A
#
# COMPACT_ATOMS: atom_id res chain seq x y z
N ASN A 1 -14.78 -21.38 -1.66
CA ASN A 1 -15.70 -20.48 -2.36
C ASN A 1 -16.37 -19.54 -1.35
N THR A 2 -15.59 -18.62 -0.81
CA THR A 2 -16.13 -17.57 0.07
C THR A 2 -16.76 -16.51 -0.82
N ARG A 3 -18.06 -16.65 -1.07
CA ARG A 3 -18.86 -15.57 -1.64
C ARG A 3 -18.91 -14.45 -0.59
N SER A 4 -18.09 -13.43 -0.75
CA SER A 4 -18.27 -12.17 -0.03
C SER A 4 -19.54 -11.50 -0.56
N ARG A 5 -20.61 -11.58 0.21
CA ARG A 5 -21.85 -10.85 -0.09
C ARG A 5 -21.54 -9.37 0.02
N GLY A 6 -21.70 -8.63 -1.07
CA GLY A 6 -21.61 -7.17 -1.11
C GLY A 6 -20.33 -6.58 -1.70
N LEU A 7 -19.47 -7.37 -2.34
CA LEU A 7 -18.39 -6.82 -3.16
C LEU A 7 -18.89 -6.64 -4.58
N GLY A 8 -18.66 -5.45 -5.12
CA GLY A 8 -18.89 -5.15 -6.53
C GLY A 8 -17.95 -5.94 -7.43
N ASP A 9 -18.02 -5.65 -8.71
CA ASP A 9 -17.22 -6.33 -9.72
C ASP A 9 -15.72 -6.13 -9.50
N VAL A 10 -14.96 -7.21 -9.71
CA VAL A 10 -13.50 -7.20 -9.67
C VAL A 10 -12.97 -7.35 -11.09
N TYR A 11 -12.37 -6.30 -11.61
CA TYR A 11 -11.71 -6.32 -12.91
C TYR A 11 -10.21 -6.50 -12.71
N LYS A 12 -9.66 -7.58 -13.26
CA LYS A 12 -8.22 -7.81 -13.33
C LYS A 12 -7.73 -7.43 -14.71
N ARG A 13 -6.82 -6.48 -14.79
CA ARG A 13 -6.16 -6.13 -16.05
C ARG A 13 -4.67 -5.94 -15.87
N GLN A 14 -3.91 -6.30 -16.88
CA GLN A 14 -2.51 -5.96 -16.95
C GLN A 14 -2.36 -4.61 -17.65
N GLN A 15 -1.71 -3.67 -17.00
CA GLN A 15 -1.35 -2.37 -17.58
C GLN A 15 0.12 -2.40 -17.96
N LYS A 16 0.39 -2.05 -19.22
CA LYS A 16 1.74 -1.92 -19.75
C LYS A 16 2.20 -0.47 -19.60
N TYR A 17 3.30 -0.26 -18.93
CA TYR A 17 4.05 0.99 -18.88
C TYR A 17 5.35 0.83 -19.67
N GLN A 18 6.08 1.92 -19.86
CA GLN A 18 7.30 1.93 -20.69
C GLN A 18 8.31 0.84 -20.28
N TYR A 19 8.46 0.58 -19.00
CA TYR A 19 9.47 -0.36 -18.47
C TYR A 19 8.91 -1.47 -17.59
N ILE A 20 7.63 -1.46 -17.29
CA ILE A 20 7.02 -2.43 -16.38
C ILE A 20 5.61 -2.81 -16.78
N PHE A 21 5.19 -4.00 -16.35
CA PHE A 21 3.80 -4.43 -16.40
C PHE A 21 3.22 -4.40 -14.99
N HIS A 22 2.08 -3.77 -14.83
CA HIS A 22 1.33 -3.78 -13.57
C HIS A 22 0.09 -4.64 -13.70
N ASN A 23 -0.09 -5.56 -12.77
CA ASN A 23 -1.36 -6.26 -12.59
C ASN A 23 -2.24 -5.40 -11.68
N VAL A 24 -3.33 -4.91 -12.23
CA VAL A 24 -4.29 -4.05 -11.52
C VAL A 24 -5.58 -4.82 -11.31
N SER A 25 -6.07 -4.81 -10.08
CA SER A 25 -7.42 -5.27 -9.74
C SER A 25 -8.24 -4.08 -9.29
N GLU A 26 -9.27 -3.75 -10.05
CA GLU A 26 -10.23 -2.73 -9.67
C GLU A 26 -11.38 -3.39 -8.92
N ILE A 27 -11.67 -2.90 -7.73
CA ILE A 27 -12.74 -3.39 -6.87
C ILE A 27 -13.68 -2.22 -6.62
N SER A 28 -14.92 -2.36 -7.03
CA SER A 28 -15.97 -1.38 -6.80
C SER A 28 -17.02 -1.91 -5.83
N GLY A 29 -17.70 -1.01 -5.16
CA GLY A 29 -18.79 -1.36 -4.24
C GLY A 29 -19.59 -0.14 -3.84
N THR A 30 -20.75 -0.36 -3.27
CA THR A 30 -21.63 0.69 -2.78
C THR A 30 -21.55 0.73 -1.25
N LEU A 31 -21.32 1.91 -0.70
CA LEU A 31 -21.37 2.12 0.74
C LEU A 31 -22.81 2.10 1.23
N LEU A 32 -23.04 1.50 2.37
CA LEU A 32 -24.32 1.59 3.08
C LEU A 32 -24.55 3.04 3.54
N ASP A 33 -25.80 3.49 3.57
CA ASP A 33 -26.17 4.89 3.83
C ASP A 33 -25.65 5.43 5.17
N ASN A 34 -25.62 4.58 6.19
CA ASN A 34 -25.25 4.98 7.55
C ASN A 34 -23.76 4.82 7.88
N VAL A 35 -22.90 4.49 6.90
CA VAL A 35 -21.48 4.30 7.15
C VAL A 35 -20.78 5.66 7.28
N ARG A 36 -20.08 5.85 8.40
CA ARG A 36 -19.28 7.05 8.65
C ARG A 36 -17.93 6.95 7.91
N LEU A 37 -17.42 8.08 7.41
CA LEU A 37 -16.10 8.14 6.78
C LEU A 37 -14.99 7.52 7.66
N SER A 38 -15.01 7.79 8.96
CA SER A 38 -14.04 7.22 9.89
C SER A 38 -14.04 5.69 9.90
N ALA A 39 -15.22 5.08 9.73
CA ALA A 39 -15.34 3.62 9.63
C ALA A 39 -14.77 3.10 8.29
N VAL A 40 -14.98 3.82 7.20
CA VAL A 40 -14.38 3.49 5.90
C VAL A 40 -12.86 3.56 5.97
N ILE A 41 -12.30 4.67 6.48
CA ILE A 41 -10.86 4.84 6.62
C ILE A 41 -10.28 3.75 7.54
N LYS A 42 -10.90 3.47 8.68
CA LYS A 42 -10.45 2.42 9.61
C LYS A 42 -10.48 1.02 8.98
N ALA A 43 -11.46 0.73 8.15
CA ALA A 43 -11.55 -0.55 7.44
C ALA A 43 -10.51 -0.68 6.33
N MET A 44 -10.26 0.39 5.57
CA MET A 44 -9.38 0.41 4.42
C MET A 44 -7.90 0.59 4.78
N MET A 45 -7.61 1.35 5.86
CA MET A 45 -6.26 1.72 6.23
C MET A 45 -5.77 0.97 7.49
N PRO A 46 -4.48 0.63 7.56
CA PRO A 46 -3.57 0.50 6.45
C PRO A 46 -3.99 -0.62 5.49
N GLY A 47 -3.63 -0.48 4.21
CA GLY A 47 -4.00 -1.44 3.17
C GLY A 47 -3.29 -2.79 3.33
N GLY A 48 -3.98 -3.89 3.04
CA GLY A 48 -3.42 -5.24 3.13
C GLY A 48 -2.20 -5.46 2.23
N SER A 49 -2.12 -4.73 1.11
CA SER A 49 -0.97 -4.80 0.19
C SER A 49 0.35 -4.30 0.80
N VAL A 50 0.29 -3.48 1.85
CA VAL A 50 1.49 -2.90 2.49
C VAL A 50 1.76 -3.43 3.89
N ILE A 51 0.79 -4.12 4.49
CA ILE A 51 0.97 -4.73 5.83
C ILE A 51 0.80 -6.24 5.81
N GLY A 52 0.06 -6.79 4.85
CA GLY A 52 -0.26 -8.22 4.79
C GLY A 52 -1.64 -8.56 5.38
N CYS A 53 -2.00 -9.82 5.26
CA CYS A 53 -3.27 -10.38 5.72
C CYS A 53 -3.04 -11.67 6.51
N PRO A 54 -3.86 -11.95 7.56
CA PRO A 54 -4.97 -11.15 8.12
C PRO A 54 -4.48 -9.90 8.87
N LYS A 55 -5.12 -8.75 8.62
CA LYS A 55 -4.67 -7.42 9.06
C LYS A 55 -4.19 -7.35 10.52
N ILE A 56 -5.02 -7.79 11.47
CA ILE A 56 -4.73 -7.66 12.90
C ILE A 56 -3.51 -8.47 13.32
N ASN A 57 -3.39 -9.71 12.82
CA ASN A 57 -2.25 -10.56 13.16
C ASN A 57 -0.95 -10.02 12.56
N THR A 58 -1.01 -9.56 11.31
CA THR A 58 0.15 -9.01 10.63
C THR A 58 0.63 -7.73 11.29
N LEU A 59 -0.29 -6.83 11.69
CA LEU A 59 0.09 -5.64 12.45
C LEU A 59 0.80 -5.96 13.77
N LYS A 60 0.36 -7.00 14.48
CA LYS A 60 1.04 -7.46 15.71
C LYS A 60 2.45 -7.97 15.42
N LEU A 61 2.63 -8.71 14.33
CA LEU A 61 3.94 -9.21 13.92
C LEU A 61 4.86 -8.07 13.50
N LEU A 62 4.39 -7.16 12.65
CA LEU A 62 5.17 -6.01 12.21
C LEU A 62 5.61 -5.13 13.39
N ASN A 63 4.71 -4.87 14.35
CA ASN A 63 5.06 -4.10 15.55
C ASN A 63 6.12 -4.78 16.42
N LYS A 64 6.25 -6.09 16.36
CA LYS A 64 7.29 -6.85 17.05
C LYS A 64 8.62 -6.87 16.30
N GLU A 65 8.57 -7.02 14.98
CA GLU A 65 9.75 -7.25 14.14
C GLU A 65 10.39 -5.95 13.64
N GLU A 66 9.58 -4.92 13.35
CA GLU A 66 10.10 -3.62 12.91
C GLU A 66 10.60 -2.81 14.09
N LYS A 67 11.88 -2.50 14.08
CA LYS A 67 12.55 -1.75 15.17
C LYS A 67 12.23 -0.26 15.14
N GLU A 68 11.93 0.26 13.95
CA GLU A 68 11.67 1.68 13.76
C GLU A 68 10.29 1.93 13.15
N PRO A 69 9.64 3.04 13.54
CA PRO A 69 8.33 3.39 13.00
C PRO A 69 8.43 3.75 11.51
N ARG A 70 7.47 3.31 10.74
CA ARG A 70 7.37 3.64 9.30
C ARG A 70 7.05 5.11 9.03
N ARG A 71 6.69 5.87 10.04
CA ARG A 71 6.25 7.28 9.93
C ARG A 71 5.10 7.41 8.93
N ILE A 72 5.28 8.22 7.86
CA ILE A 72 4.28 8.39 6.80
C ILE A 72 4.34 7.29 5.72
N TYR A 73 5.44 6.53 5.67
CA TYR A 73 5.59 5.44 4.72
C TYR A 73 4.52 4.37 4.93
N THR A 74 3.90 3.90 3.86
CA THR A 74 2.71 3.02 3.85
C THR A 74 1.45 3.61 4.47
N GLY A 75 1.49 4.88 4.87
CA GLY A 75 0.32 5.65 5.22
C GLY A 75 -0.50 6.02 4.00
N SER A 76 -1.34 7.01 4.14
CA SER A 76 -2.22 7.46 3.06
C SER A 76 -2.20 8.97 2.93
N PHE A 77 -2.22 9.43 1.69
CA PHE A 77 -2.32 10.84 1.36
C PHE A 77 -3.46 11.06 0.37
N GLY A 78 -4.22 12.11 0.55
CA GLY A 78 -5.33 12.38 -0.34
C GLY A 78 -6.17 13.57 0.06
N TYR A 79 -7.35 13.68 -0.51
CA TYR A 79 -8.30 14.71 -0.20
C TYR A 79 -9.68 14.14 0.14
N TYR A 80 -10.42 14.91 0.91
CA TYR A 80 -11.81 14.68 1.22
C TYR A 80 -12.60 15.98 1.08
N ARG A 81 -13.55 16.02 0.19
CA ARG A 81 -14.50 17.13 0.02
C ARG A 81 -15.89 16.74 0.51
N SER A 82 -16.31 15.52 0.18
CA SER A 82 -17.58 14.96 0.62
C SER A 82 -17.51 13.44 0.66
N LYS A 83 -18.57 12.76 1.10
CA LYS A 83 -18.65 11.30 1.05
C LYS A 83 -18.53 10.73 -0.38
N GLN A 84 -18.94 11.51 -1.36
CA GLN A 84 -18.92 11.13 -2.79
C GLN A 84 -17.67 11.64 -3.52
N ASP A 85 -16.92 12.54 -2.90
CA ASP A 85 -15.72 13.15 -3.51
C ASP A 85 -14.54 13.08 -2.54
N MET A 86 -13.85 11.97 -2.59
CA MET A 86 -12.61 11.74 -1.84
C MET A 86 -11.71 10.82 -2.63
N SER A 87 -10.41 11.02 -2.50
CA SER A 87 -9.39 10.15 -3.11
C SER A 87 -8.19 10.06 -2.19
N PHE A 88 -7.70 8.84 -2.01
CA PHE A 88 -6.52 8.55 -1.20
C PHE A 88 -5.63 7.58 -1.93
N ASN A 89 -4.32 7.83 -1.88
CA ASN A 89 -3.31 6.89 -2.32
C ASN A 89 -2.51 6.35 -1.14
N ILE A 90 -1.78 5.27 -1.36
CA ILE A 90 -0.82 4.74 -0.40
C ILE A 90 0.52 5.45 -0.63
N ILE A 91 1.17 5.89 0.44
CA ILE A 91 2.49 6.55 0.38
C ILE A 91 3.58 5.47 0.26
N ILE A 92 3.85 5.08 -0.98
CA ILE A 92 4.96 4.21 -1.39
C ILE A 92 5.66 4.86 -2.58
N ARG A 93 6.86 4.41 -2.92
CA ARG A 93 7.64 4.98 -4.03
C ARG A 93 7.78 6.49 -3.94
N SER A 94 8.01 6.98 -2.72
CA SER A 94 8.06 8.40 -2.40
C SER A 94 9.41 8.76 -1.79
N ILE A 95 9.85 9.97 -2.06
CA ILE A 95 11.02 10.57 -1.45
C ILE A 95 10.51 11.59 -0.42
N LEU A 96 10.93 11.45 0.82
CA LEU A 96 10.67 12.42 1.86
C LEU A 96 11.82 13.41 1.88
N ASN A 97 11.52 14.65 1.51
CA ASN A 97 12.52 15.71 1.50
C ASN A 97 12.47 16.49 2.80
N PHE A 98 13.58 16.54 3.50
CA PHE A 98 13.81 17.36 4.66
C PHE A 98 14.90 18.40 4.36
N GLN A 99 14.95 19.46 5.14
CA GLN A 99 15.92 20.55 4.89
C GLN A 99 17.39 20.10 4.77
N LYS A 100 17.76 19.00 5.45
CA LYS A 100 19.14 18.50 5.50
C LYS A 100 19.35 17.14 4.88
N ASN A 101 18.29 16.38 4.65
CA ASN A 101 18.38 15.02 4.13
C ASN A 101 17.11 14.60 3.38
N ASN A 102 17.27 13.60 2.54
CA ASN A 102 16.15 12.91 1.90
C ASN A 102 16.05 11.48 2.45
N GLU A 103 14.84 11.03 2.69
CA GLU A 103 14.60 9.65 3.12
C GLU A 103 13.81 8.90 2.04
N VAL A 104 14.23 7.69 1.77
CA VAL A 104 13.58 6.76 0.85
C VAL A 104 13.32 5.45 1.58
N PHE A 105 12.08 4.99 1.53
CA PHE A 105 11.69 3.72 2.10
C PHE A 105 11.30 2.74 1.00
N ALA A 106 11.75 1.49 1.13
CA ALA A 106 11.37 0.41 0.25
C ALA A 106 11.09 -0.85 1.07
N ALA A 107 10.10 -1.60 0.63
CA ALA A 107 9.77 -2.90 1.20
C ALA A 107 9.20 -3.82 0.12
N SER A 108 9.29 -5.13 0.33
CA SER A 108 8.66 -6.15 -0.49
C SER A 108 7.64 -6.95 0.33
N GLY A 109 6.76 -7.66 -0.37
CA GLY A 109 5.77 -8.53 0.25
C GLY A 109 6.34 -9.94 0.39
N VAL A 110 6.53 -10.39 1.63
CA VAL A 110 7.02 -11.73 1.92
C VAL A 110 5.88 -12.74 1.84
N ILE A 111 6.06 -13.79 1.06
CA ILE A 111 5.14 -14.92 0.90
C ILE A 111 5.89 -16.23 1.17
N LEU A 112 5.18 -17.36 1.17
CA LEU A 112 5.78 -18.68 1.46
C LEU A 112 6.97 -19.05 0.57
N ASP A 113 6.91 -18.65 -0.70
CA ASP A 113 7.95 -18.93 -1.68
C ASP A 113 9.08 -17.88 -1.73
N SER A 114 8.99 -16.86 -0.88
CA SER A 114 9.98 -15.79 -0.82
C SER A 114 11.31 -16.28 -0.25
N THR A 115 12.39 -15.82 -0.84
CA THR A 115 13.74 -15.99 -0.28
C THR A 115 14.30 -14.64 0.14
N ALA A 116 15.02 -14.59 1.26
CA ALA A 116 15.60 -13.35 1.78
C ALA A 116 16.46 -12.62 0.73
N LYS A 117 17.20 -13.36 -0.09
CA LYS A 117 18.04 -12.80 -1.16
C LYS A 117 17.22 -12.07 -2.23
N ASN A 118 16.12 -12.68 -2.67
CA ASN A 118 15.28 -12.12 -3.73
C ASN A 118 14.52 -10.88 -3.21
N GLU A 119 13.98 -10.96 -1.99
CA GLU A 119 13.27 -9.84 -1.36
C GLU A 119 14.21 -8.65 -1.11
N TYR A 120 15.43 -8.91 -0.65
CA TYR A 120 16.44 -7.86 -0.50
C TYR A 120 16.79 -7.22 -1.84
N HIS A 121 16.98 -8.02 -2.88
CA HIS A 121 17.27 -7.50 -4.23
C HIS A 121 16.12 -6.65 -4.78
N GLU A 122 14.88 -7.11 -4.59
CA GLU A 122 13.69 -6.33 -4.97
C GLU A 122 13.62 -5.00 -4.23
N ASN A 123 13.87 -4.99 -2.93
CA ASN A 123 13.92 -3.77 -2.12
C ASN A 123 15.00 -2.81 -2.59
N TYR A 124 16.18 -3.33 -2.89
CA TYR A 124 17.28 -2.55 -3.43
C TYR A 124 16.90 -1.88 -4.76
N LEU A 125 16.29 -2.62 -5.69
CA LEU A 125 15.87 -2.06 -6.98
C LEU A 125 14.78 -1.00 -6.82
N LYS A 126 13.84 -1.22 -5.90
CA LYS A 126 12.80 -0.22 -5.57
C LYS A 126 13.40 1.07 -5.01
N ALA A 127 14.36 0.97 -4.10
CA ALA A 127 15.06 2.13 -3.54
C ALA A 127 15.94 2.81 -4.58
N LYS A 128 16.71 2.04 -5.34
CA LYS A 128 17.63 2.56 -6.37
C LYS A 128 16.91 3.44 -7.38
N SER A 129 15.75 3.03 -7.85
CA SER A 129 14.95 3.80 -8.82
C SER A 129 14.57 5.20 -8.33
N LEU A 130 14.47 5.41 -7.01
CA LEU A 130 14.20 6.71 -6.40
C LEU A 130 15.50 7.47 -6.09
N LEU A 131 16.53 6.76 -5.62
CA LEU A 131 17.82 7.37 -5.31
C LEU A 131 18.51 7.93 -6.55
N ASP A 132 18.33 7.31 -7.71
CA ASP A 132 18.87 7.80 -8.98
C ASP A 132 18.23 9.14 -9.43
N LEU A 133 17.06 9.49 -8.90
CA LEU A 133 16.42 10.80 -9.13
C LEU A 133 17.02 11.92 -8.25
N LEU A 134 17.80 11.57 -7.24
CA LEU A 134 18.42 12.54 -6.31
C LEU A 134 19.85 12.89 -6.68
N LYS A 135 20.37 12.33 -7.75
CA LYS A 135 21.70 12.62 -8.31
C LYS A 135 21.64 13.77 -9.29
#